data_01578f52fc82a0a35b884e4bb161d5de
#
_entry.id   01578f52fc82a0a35b884e4bb161d5de
#
_cell.length_a   1.000
_cell.length_b   1.000
_cell.length_c   1.000
_cell.angle_alpha   90.00
_cell.angle_beta   90.00
_cell.angle_gamma   90.00
#
_symmetry.space_group_name_H-M   'P 1'
#
loop_
_entity.id
_entity.type
_entity.pdbx_description
1 polymer ?
#
loop_
_entity_poly.entity_id
_entity_poly.type
_entity_poly.pdbx_seq_one_letter_code
_entity_poly.pdbx_strand_id
1 'polypeptide(L)'
;MDYKLYDFDNKSILRSGKRWFPTMGEIHYSRLPHKFWKEELCKMKAGGVDIASAYVIWIHHEEIEGEYDWSGDRNLHGFILAAKECGIKICLRIGPWCHGEVRNGGFPDWLLHKDFEPRTNDEKYFSVVEKWYAQIYEQVKDFICRPDDE
;
A
#
# COMPACT_ATOMS: atom_id res chain seq x y z
N MET A 1 -3.96 31.98 6.31
CA MET A 1 -3.57 30.84 7.17
C MET A 1 -3.28 29.69 6.23
N ASP A 2 -2.01 29.32 6.08
CA ASP A 2 -1.63 28.17 5.28
C ASP A 2 -1.95 26.90 6.08
N TYR A 3 -3.07 26.30 5.77
CA TYR A 3 -3.42 25.00 6.36
C TYR A 3 -2.72 23.89 5.55
N LYS A 4 -2.01 23.02 6.27
CA LYS A 4 -1.56 21.74 5.68
C LYS A 4 -2.76 20.97 5.13
N LEU A 5 -2.58 20.27 4.00
CA LEU A 5 -3.65 19.46 3.41
C LEU A 5 -4.19 18.44 4.43
N TYR A 6 -3.30 17.81 5.20
CA TYR A 6 -3.64 16.93 6.32
C TYR A 6 -2.90 17.36 7.58
N ASP A 7 -3.62 17.37 8.68
CA ASP A 7 -3.11 17.69 10.02
C ASP A 7 -3.93 16.92 11.06
N PHE A 8 -3.63 17.05 12.33
CA PHE A 8 -4.40 16.47 13.42
C PHE A 8 -4.37 17.36 14.65
N ASP A 9 -5.41 17.30 15.45
CA ASP A 9 -5.47 17.90 16.77
C ASP A 9 -5.76 16.82 17.83
N ASN A 10 -6.03 17.20 19.07
CA ASN A 10 -6.37 16.28 20.13
C ASN A 10 -7.76 15.63 20.01
N LYS A 11 -8.49 15.88 18.93
CA LYS A 11 -9.85 15.39 18.71
C LYS A 11 -10.04 14.62 17.41
N SER A 12 -9.34 14.99 16.34
CA SER A 12 -9.56 14.37 15.02
C SER A 12 -8.45 14.67 14.02
N ILE A 13 -8.49 13.96 12.91
CA ILE A 13 -7.78 14.33 11.69
C ILE A 13 -8.43 15.58 11.10
N LEU A 14 -7.61 16.46 10.55
CA LEU A 14 -8.03 17.67 9.85
C LEU A 14 -7.65 17.53 8.37
N ARG A 15 -8.53 17.99 7.49
CA ARG A 15 -8.27 18.16 6.06
C ARG A 15 -8.54 19.60 5.68
N SER A 16 -7.51 20.30 5.20
CA SER A 16 -7.57 21.74 4.88
C SER A 16 -8.18 22.55 6.04
N GLY A 17 -7.72 22.29 7.27
CA GLY A 17 -8.17 22.95 8.49
C GLY A 17 -9.57 22.57 9.00
N LYS A 18 -10.29 21.66 8.31
CA LYS A 18 -11.62 21.19 8.72
C LYS A 18 -11.55 19.77 9.28
N ARG A 19 -12.38 19.48 10.30
CA ARG A 19 -12.49 18.12 10.84
C ARG A 19 -12.89 17.15 9.75
N TRP A 20 -12.15 16.05 9.69
CA TRP A 20 -12.39 14.97 8.74
C TRP A 20 -12.39 13.62 9.45
N PHE A 21 -13.44 12.85 9.21
CA PHE A 21 -13.60 11.51 9.76
C PHE A 21 -13.77 10.52 8.58
N PRO A 22 -12.66 10.04 7.99
CA PRO A 22 -12.71 9.21 6.80
C PRO A 22 -13.25 7.82 7.09
N THR A 23 -14.04 7.29 6.17
CA THR A 23 -14.39 5.88 6.12
C THR A 23 -13.34 5.13 5.33
N MET A 24 -12.76 4.08 5.93
CA MET A 24 -11.77 3.23 5.27
C MET A 24 -12.36 1.86 4.98
N GLY A 25 -12.19 1.40 3.73
CA GLY A 25 -12.46 0.02 3.31
C GLY A 25 -11.16 -0.68 2.91
N GLU A 26 -11.22 -1.99 2.70
CA GLU A 26 -10.04 -2.77 2.32
C GLU A 26 -10.25 -3.48 0.99
N ILE A 27 -9.23 -3.45 0.12
CA ILE A 27 -9.16 -4.16 -1.15
C ILE A 27 -7.71 -4.50 -1.48
N HIS A 28 -7.42 -5.77 -1.78
CA HIS A 28 -6.08 -6.21 -2.15
C HIS A 28 -5.96 -6.34 -3.66
N TYR A 29 -5.29 -5.39 -4.31
CA TYR A 29 -5.19 -5.30 -5.77
C TYR A 29 -4.61 -6.58 -6.40
N SER A 30 -3.59 -7.18 -5.82
CA SER A 30 -2.95 -8.39 -6.35
C SER A 30 -3.78 -9.67 -6.19
N ARG A 31 -5.00 -9.58 -5.64
CA ARG A 31 -6.00 -10.66 -5.52
C ARG A 31 -7.23 -10.45 -6.39
N LEU A 32 -7.29 -9.33 -7.09
CA LEU A 32 -8.37 -8.95 -7.97
C LEU A 32 -7.81 -8.71 -9.37
N PRO A 33 -8.35 -9.32 -10.43
CA PRO A 33 -7.89 -9.05 -11.78
C PRO A 33 -7.92 -7.56 -12.10
N HIS A 34 -6.82 -7.01 -12.64
CA HIS A 34 -6.61 -5.57 -12.85
C HIS A 34 -7.72 -4.89 -13.65
N LYS A 35 -8.34 -5.61 -14.59
CA LYS A 35 -9.48 -5.12 -15.39
C LYS A 35 -10.69 -4.69 -14.55
N PHE A 36 -10.81 -5.17 -13.31
CA PHE A 36 -11.91 -4.82 -12.40
C PHE A 36 -11.55 -3.74 -11.36
N TRP A 37 -10.29 -3.34 -11.23
CA TRP A 37 -9.88 -2.40 -10.18
C TRP A 37 -10.69 -1.12 -10.19
N LYS A 38 -10.83 -0.48 -11.35
CA LYS A 38 -11.57 0.78 -11.48
C LYS A 38 -13.03 0.60 -11.07
N GLU A 39 -13.68 -0.46 -11.54
CA GLU A 39 -15.08 -0.74 -11.21
C GLU A 39 -15.28 -0.91 -9.70
N GLU A 40 -14.47 -1.76 -9.06
CA GLU A 40 -14.59 -2.03 -7.62
C GLU A 40 -14.24 -0.81 -6.77
N LEU A 41 -13.21 -0.06 -7.13
CA LEU A 41 -12.86 1.19 -6.44
C LEU A 41 -13.97 2.24 -6.57
N CYS A 42 -14.59 2.40 -7.74
CA CYS A 42 -15.71 3.30 -7.92
C CYS A 42 -16.95 2.85 -7.15
N LYS A 43 -17.20 1.53 -7.01
CA LYS A 43 -18.26 1.00 -6.11
C LYS A 43 -17.97 1.34 -4.65
N MET A 44 -16.73 1.15 -4.19
CA MET A 44 -16.32 1.56 -2.83
C MET A 44 -16.57 3.05 -2.62
N LYS A 45 -16.21 3.90 -3.57
CA LYS A 45 -16.45 5.35 -3.51
C LYS A 45 -17.93 5.69 -3.45
N ALA A 46 -18.75 5.06 -4.28
CA ALA A 46 -20.20 5.22 -4.27
C ALA A 46 -20.82 4.78 -2.94
N GLY A 47 -20.25 3.78 -2.28
CA GLY A 47 -20.62 3.32 -0.94
C GLY A 47 -20.14 4.23 0.20
N GLY A 48 -19.47 5.35 -0.09
CA GLY A 48 -19.03 6.33 0.91
C GLY A 48 -17.63 6.06 1.47
N VAL A 49 -16.82 5.18 0.85
CA VAL A 49 -15.44 4.95 1.26
C VAL A 49 -14.56 6.10 0.77
N ASP A 50 -13.80 6.70 1.69
CA ASP A 50 -12.85 7.77 1.41
C ASP A 50 -11.45 7.25 1.10
N ILE A 51 -11.06 6.18 1.79
CA ILE A 51 -9.72 5.58 1.72
C ILE A 51 -9.85 4.08 1.49
N ALA A 52 -9.20 3.56 0.46
CA ALA A 52 -9.03 2.12 0.27
C ALA A 52 -7.67 1.69 0.85
N SER A 53 -7.71 0.77 1.82
CA SER A 53 -6.52 0.14 2.37
C SER A 53 -6.13 -1.07 1.54
N ALA A 54 -4.85 -1.21 1.21
CA ALA A 54 -4.34 -2.33 0.45
C ALA A 54 -2.98 -2.82 0.97
N TYR A 55 -2.80 -4.12 1.11
CA TYR A 55 -1.48 -4.70 1.32
C TYR A 55 -0.67 -4.75 0.01
N VAL A 56 0.62 -4.44 0.12
CA VAL A 56 1.62 -4.81 -0.89
C VAL A 56 2.22 -6.13 -0.44
N ILE A 57 1.70 -7.23 -0.98
CA ILE A 57 2.03 -8.59 -0.52
C ILE A 57 3.33 -9.03 -1.18
N TRP A 58 4.41 -9.14 -0.41
CA TRP A 58 5.77 -9.35 -0.94
C TRP A 58 5.88 -10.58 -1.85
N ILE A 59 5.39 -11.75 -1.41
CA ILE A 59 5.45 -12.99 -2.20
C ILE A 59 4.79 -12.88 -3.59
N HIS A 60 3.84 -11.94 -3.77
CA HIS A 60 3.20 -11.74 -5.08
C HIS A 60 4.10 -11.01 -6.08
N HIS A 61 5.14 -10.32 -5.61
CA HIS A 61 6.00 -9.48 -6.43
C HIS A 61 7.42 -10.01 -6.57
N GLU A 62 7.88 -10.83 -5.64
CA GLU A 62 9.25 -11.36 -5.61
C GLU A 62 9.23 -12.84 -5.22
N GLU A 63 8.68 -13.69 -6.09
CA GLU A 63 8.68 -15.15 -5.89
C GLU A 63 10.09 -15.74 -5.95
N ILE A 64 10.94 -15.17 -6.79
CA ILE A 64 12.37 -15.48 -6.92
C ILE A 64 13.16 -14.28 -6.43
N GLU A 65 14.15 -14.54 -5.57
CA GLU A 65 14.98 -13.50 -4.96
C GLU A 65 15.61 -12.58 -6.03
N GLY A 66 15.36 -11.27 -5.93
CA GLY A 66 15.87 -10.25 -6.84
C GLY A 66 15.09 -10.08 -8.14
N GLU A 67 14.06 -10.90 -8.38
CA GLU A 67 13.21 -10.79 -9.56
C GLU A 67 11.85 -10.20 -9.18
N TYR A 68 11.65 -8.92 -9.50
CA TYR A 68 10.43 -8.19 -9.14
C TYR A 68 9.45 -8.13 -10.31
N ASP A 69 8.19 -8.51 -10.06
CA ASP A 69 7.10 -8.40 -11.03
C ASP A 69 6.07 -7.34 -10.57
N TRP A 70 5.97 -6.28 -11.37
CA TRP A 70 5.02 -5.19 -11.21
C TRP A 70 4.05 -5.09 -12.40
N SER A 71 3.78 -6.21 -13.07
CA SER A 71 2.92 -6.27 -14.26
C SER A 71 1.54 -6.85 -13.97
N GLY A 72 0.58 -6.65 -14.88
CA GLY A 72 -0.76 -7.22 -14.81
C GLY A 72 -1.46 -6.94 -13.47
N ASP A 73 -1.88 -7.99 -12.78
CA ASP A 73 -2.56 -7.87 -11.47
C ASP A 73 -1.61 -7.46 -10.32
N ARG A 74 -0.30 -7.39 -10.58
CA ARG A 74 0.75 -6.92 -9.66
C ARG A 74 1.13 -5.45 -9.88
N ASN A 75 0.50 -4.76 -10.83
CA ASN A 75 0.82 -3.38 -11.19
C ASN A 75 0.28 -2.38 -10.14
N LEU A 76 1.06 -2.16 -9.07
CA LEU A 76 0.71 -1.24 -7.99
C LEU A 76 0.49 0.20 -8.50
N HIS A 77 1.35 0.67 -9.40
CA HIS A 77 1.22 2.01 -10.01
C HIS A 77 -0.13 2.16 -10.72
N GLY A 78 -0.50 1.17 -11.55
CA GLY A 78 -1.79 1.16 -12.26
C GLY A 78 -2.99 1.10 -11.31
N PHE A 79 -2.89 0.36 -10.19
CA PHE A 79 -3.93 0.33 -9.16
C PHE A 79 -4.15 1.71 -8.53
N ILE A 80 -3.07 2.42 -8.19
CA ILE A 80 -3.17 3.78 -7.62
C ILE A 80 -3.76 4.77 -8.63
N LEU A 81 -3.41 4.66 -9.91
CA LEU A 81 -4.03 5.47 -10.97
C LEU A 81 -5.54 5.22 -11.05
N ALA A 82 -5.99 3.97 -11.03
CA ALA A 82 -7.41 3.63 -11.02
C ALA A 82 -8.14 4.22 -9.80
N ALA A 83 -7.51 4.20 -8.63
CA ALA A 83 -8.05 4.81 -7.41
C ALA A 83 -8.17 6.34 -7.54
N LYS A 84 -7.14 6.99 -8.10
CA LYS A 84 -7.14 8.43 -8.37
C LYS A 84 -8.29 8.82 -9.31
N GLU A 85 -8.53 8.05 -10.37
CA GLU A 85 -9.64 8.28 -11.30
C GLU A 85 -11.02 8.14 -10.64
N CYS A 86 -11.17 7.25 -9.65
CA CYS A 86 -12.41 7.10 -8.86
C CYS A 86 -12.52 8.12 -7.71
N GLY A 87 -11.51 8.97 -7.49
CA GLY A 87 -11.50 9.94 -6.39
C GLY A 87 -11.42 9.30 -5.00
N ILE A 88 -10.80 8.11 -4.89
CA ILE A 88 -10.55 7.40 -3.64
C ILE A 88 -9.06 7.45 -3.31
N LYS A 89 -8.73 7.66 -2.04
CA LYS A 89 -7.33 7.65 -1.60
C LYS A 89 -6.87 6.25 -1.26
N ILE A 90 -5.57 5.99 -1.38
CA ILE A 90 -4.99 4.70 -1.01
C ILE A 90 -4.17 4.84 0.27
N CYS A 91 -4.40 3.92 1.20
CA CYS A 91 -3.53 3.67 2.35
C CYS A 91 -2.79 2.35 2.09
N LEU A 92 -1.51 2.44 1.70
CA LEU A 92 -0.70 1.24 1.49
C LEU A 92 -0.18 0.70 2.80
N ARG A 93 -0.39 -0.59 3.03
CA ARG A 93 0.24 -1.36 4.08
C ARG A 93 1.40 -2.15 3.46
N ILE A 94 2.60 -1.57 3.57
CA ILE A 94 3.79 -2.04 2.86
C ILE A 94 4.43 -3.30 3.47
N GLY A 95 3.90 -3.78 4.56
CA GLY A 95 4.41 -4.98 5.23
C GLY A 95 5.66 -4.70 6.08
N PRO A 96 6.70 -5.53 5.99
CA PRO A 96 6.86 -6.70 5.10
C PRO A 96 5.97 -7.90 5.43
N TRP A 97 5.46 -8.00 6.67
CA TRP A 97 4.49 -9.00 7.10
C TRP A 97 3.06 -8.51 6.86
N CYS A 98 2.19 -9.39 6.34
CA CYS A 98 0.78 -9.12 6.14
C CYS A 98 -0.09 -9.87 7.16
N HIS A 99 -0.99 -9.15 7.84
CA HIS A 99 -2.08 -9.73 8.61
C HIS A 99 -3.27 -10.04 7.67
N GLY A 100 -3.14 -11.05 6.85
CA GLY A 100 -4.16 -11.50 5.91
C GLY A 100 -4.00 -13.00 5.67
N GLU A 101 -5.02 -13.64 5.09
CA GLU A 101 -4.96 -15.06 4.72
C GLU A 101 -4.04 -15.22 3.49
N VAL A 102 -2.75 -15.11 3.72
CA VAL A 102 -1.69 -15.29 2.73
C VAL A 102 -0.60 -16.19 3.30
N ARG A 103 -0.06 -17.07 2.43
CA ARG A 103 1.01 -18.00 2.81
C ARG A 103 2.20 -17.23 3.40
N ASN A 104 2.77 -17.75 4.49
CA ASN A 104 3.93 -17.19 5.19
C ASN A 104 3.75 -15.72 5.65
N GLY A 105 2.51 -15.25 5.85
CA GLY A 105 2.27 -13.84 6.15
C GLY A 105 2.72 -12.89 5.03
N GLY A 106 2.74 -13.39 3.79
CA GLY A 106 3.17 -12.63 2.61
C GLY A 106 4.67 -12.65 2.34
N PHE A 107 5.48 -13.31 3.17
CA PHE A 107 6.90 -13.49 2.90
C PHE A 107 7.14 -14.45 1.74
N PRO A 108 8.08 -14.15 0.81
CA PRO A 108 8.52 -15.10 -0.20
C PRO A 108 9.17 -16.34 0.44
N ASP A 109 9.03 -17.49 -0.23
CA ASP A 109 9.58 -18.75 0.30
C ASP A 109 11.10 -18.71 0.49
N TRP A 110 11.82 -18.06 -0.43
CA TRP A 110 13.27 -17.92 -0.35
C TRP A 110 13.73 -17.19 0.92
N LEU A 111 12.92 -16.24 1.44
CA LEU A 111 13.25 -15.50 2.67
C LEU A 111 13.30 -16.39 3.89
N LEU A 112 12.42 -17.40 3.96
CA LEU A 112 12.33 -18.33 5.09
C LEU A 112 13.50 -19.33 5.15
N HIS A 113 14.30 -19.43 4.09
CA HIS A 113 15.49 -20.28 4.01
C HIS A 113 16.80 -19.52 4.29
N LYS A 114 16.69 -18.23 4.65
CA LYS A 114 17.86 -17.41 4.99
C LYS A 114 18.32 -17.63 6.43
N ASP A 115 19.60 -17.39 6.65
CA ASP A 115 20.24 -17.44 7.98
C ASP A 115 20.04 -16.10 8.72
N PHE A 116 18.77 -15.77 9.04
CA PHE A 116 18.37 -14.66 9.89
C PHE A 116 16.95 -14.88 10.44
N GLU A 117 16.60 -14.18 11.50
CA GLU A 117 15.26 -14.24 12.09
C GLU A 117 14.37 -13.10 11.54
N PRO A 118 13.31 -13.41 10.76
CA PRO A 118 12.38 -12.38 10.26
C PRO A 118 11.63 -11.69 11.41
N ARG A 119 11.25 -10.42 11.20
CA ARG A 119 10.48 -9.61 12.16
C ARG A 119 11.24 -9.30 13.45
N THR A 120 12.55 -9.33 13.41
CA THR A 120 13.44 -8.94 14.52
C THR A 120 14.35 -7.79 14.08
N ASN A 121 15.24 -7.35 14.97
CA ASN A 121 16.26 -6.34 14.68
C ASN A 121 17.52 -6.94 14.05
N ASP A 122 17.40 -8.02 13.29
CA ASP A 122 18.52 -8.64 12.57
C ASP A 122 18.93 -7.76 11.37
N GLU A 123 20.20 -7.38 11.30
CA GLU A 123 20.74 -6.51 10.23
C GLU A 123 20.62 -7.12 8.84
N LYS A 124 20.78 -8.46 8.72
CA LYS A 124 20.61 -9.16 7.44
C LYS A 124 19.14 -9.09 6.99
N TYR A 125 18.21 -9.27 7.95
CA TYR A 125 16.78 -9.10 7.67
C TYR A 125 16.46 -7.68 7.22
N PHE A 126 16.97 -6.66 7.92
CA PHE A 126 16.75 -5.27 7.51
C PHE A 126 17.26 -4.99 6.10
N SER A 127 18.43 -5.53 5.72
CA SER A 127 19.00 -5.28 4.39
C SER A 127 18.11 -5.80 3.25
N VAL A 128 17.38 -6.90 3.44
CA VAL A 128 16.42 -7.38 2.42
C VAL A 128 15.11 -6.59 2.45
N VAL A 129 14.65 -6.17 3.63
CA VAL A 129 13.46 -5.31 3.77
C VAL A 129 13.70 -3.92 3.14
N GLU A 130 14.88 -3.34 3.28
CA GLU A 130 15.24 -2.08 2.63
C GLU A 130 15.14 -2.16 1.11
N LYS A 131 15.64 -3.26 0.52
CA LYS A 131 15.52 -3.50 -0.92
C LYS A 131 14.05 -3.60 -1.34
N TRP A 132 13.25 -4.34 -0.58
CA TRP A 132 11.82 -4.47 -0.82
C TRP A 132 11.11 -3.12 -0.76
N TYR A 133 11.37 -2.32 0.28
CA TYR A 133 10.77 -1.00 0.41
C TYR A 133 11.23 -0.03 -0.69
N ALA A 134 12.48 -0.11 -1.13
CA ALA A 134 12.96 0.67 -2.27
C ALA A 134 12.18 0.33 -3.56
N GLN A 135 11.87 -0.95 -3.79
CA GLN A 135 11.05 -1.37 -4.93
C GLN A 135 9.62 -0.81 -4.86
N ILE A 136 8.99 -0.87 -3.68
CA ILE A 136 7.66 -0.25 -3.48
C ILE A 136 7.74 1.25 -3.73
N TYR A 137 8.74 1.93 -3.16
CA TYR A 137 8.92 3.37 -3.31
C TYR A 137 8.97 3.79 -4.78
N GLU A 138 9.70 3.07 -5.62
CA GLU A 138 9.78 3.36 -7.06
C GLU A 138 8.41 3.28 -7.75
N GLN A 139 7.49 2.42 -7.28
CA GLN A 139 6.15 2.32 -7.85
C GLN A 139 5.22 3.45 -7.42
N VAL A 140 5.48 4.09 -6.27
CA VAL A 140 4.51 4.99 -5.62
C VAL A 140 5.00 6.42 -5.42
N LYS A 141 6.28 6.71 -5.64
CA LYS A 141 6.92 8.01 -5.31
C LYS A 141 6.20 9.24 -5.87
N ASP A 142 5.56 9.10 -7.03
CA ASP A 142 4.83 10.19 -7.70
C ASP A 142 3.42 10.43 -7.14
N PHE A 143 2.97 9.57 -6.21
CA PHE A 143 1.64 9.62 -5.60
C PHE A 143 1.67 9.87 -4.09
N ILE A 144 2.86 9.90 -3.49
CA ILE A 144 2.99 10.12 -2.05
C ILE A 144 2.48 11.52 -1.71
N CYS A 145 1.44 11.56 -0.88
CA CYS A 145 0.92 12.82 -0.36
C CYS A 145 1.93 13.41 0.63
N ARG A 146 2.45 14.58 0.33
CA ARG A 146 3.36 15.31 1.21
C ARG A 146 2.58 16.35 2.01
N PRO A 147 3.09 16.74 3.20
CA PRO A 147 2.41 17.75 4.03
C PRO A 147 2.17 19.10 3.32
N ASP A 148 3.01 19.41 2.35
CA ASP A 148 3.01 20.68 1.62
C ASP A 148 2.31 20.59 0.25
N ASP A 149 1.70 19.45 -0.10
CA ASP A 149 0.91 19.30 -1.32
C ASP A 149 -0.46 20.01 -1.13
N GLU A 150 -0.85 20.83 -2.12
CA GLU A 150 -2.16 21.54 -2.17
C GLU A 150 -3.34 20.62 -2.58
#